data_3ca3f20fc7f922d74c62c0fdf9d05d96
#
_entry.id   3ca3f20fc7f922d74c62c0fdf9d05d96
#
_cell.length_a   1.000
_cell.length_b   1.000
_cell.length_c   1.000
_cell.angle_alpha   90.00
_cell.angle_beta   90.00
_cell.angle_gamma   90.00
#
_symmetry.space_group_name_H-M   'P 1'
#
loop_
_entity.id
_entity.type
_entity.pdbx_description
1 polymer ?
#
loop_
_entity_poly.entity_id
_entity_poly.type
_entity_poly.pdbx_seq_one_letter_code
_entity_poly.pdbx_strand_id
1 'polypeptide(L)'
;LRRQRQMCIRDSITTAGVPPLDMVQLLRKTEACETLIIGPNSPGIIVPGKILLGIQPSEFYIPGSVGIVSRSSTLTYEVAWELTKAGLGQSISVSIGSDAIVGSSFLQWLQILDEDETTEAIVLIGQPGGGSEEAAAQYITETIDKPVIAYIAGRHAPPARNWQQTGTLATVIGRSATFGTAENKLAAFKSAKIPVADSPSQIPELLKKMATS
;
A
#
# COMPACT_ATOMS: atom_id res chain seq x y z
N LEU A 1 18.60 -34.94 -3.67
CA LEU A 1 18.64 -33.46 -3.76
C LEU A 1 17.67 -33.01 -4.83
N ARG A 2 16.43 -32.69 -4.44
CA ARG A 2 15.46 -32.06 -5.31
C ARG A 2 16.00 -30.66 -5.60
N ARG A 3 16.35 -30.34 -6.85
CA ARG A 3 16.42 -28.97 -7.35
C ARG A 3 15.01 -28.39 -7.16
N GLN A 4 14.82 -27.59 -6.13
CA GLN A 4 13.67 -26.70 -6.08
C GLN A 4 13.75 -25.83 -7.34
N ARG A 5 12.73 -25.92 -8.17
CA ARG A 5 12.57 -24.97 -9.27
C ARG A 5 12.58 -23.60 -8.62
N GLN A 6 13.46 -22.71 -9.05
CA GLN A 6 13.43 -21.29 -8.74
C GLN A 6 12.15 -20.74 -9.39
N MET A 7 11.06 -20.86 -8.68
CA MET A 7 9.87 -20.04 -8.97
C MET A 7 10.09 -18.73 -8.22
N CYS A 8 9.80 -17.60 -8.87
CA CYS A 8 9.65 -16.32 -8.18
C CYS A 8 8.61 -16.53 -7.08
N ILE A 9 9.07 -16.75 -5.85
CA ILE A 9 8.22 -17.03 -4.71
C ILE A 9 7.76 -15.66 -4.19
N ARG A 10 6.47 -15.50 -4.03
CA ARG A 10 5.88 -14.36 -3.32
C ARG A 10 5.41 -14.89 -1.98
N ASP A 11 5.90 -14.29 -0.92
CA ASP A 11 5.53 -14.64 0.45
C ASP A 11 4.76 -13.51 1.11
N SER A 12 3.76 -13.84 1.92
CA SER A 12 3.00 -12.89 2.69
C SER A 12 3.14 -13.16 4.18
N ILE A 13 3.64 -12.16 4.93
CA ILE A 13 3.80 -12.20 6.37
C ILE A 13 2.68 -11.38 7.00
N THR A 14 1.68 -12.08 7.55
CA THR A 14 0.51 -11.44 8.16
C THR A 14 0.76 -11.00 9.60
N THR A 15 1.71 -11.63 10.28
CA THR A 15 2.03 -11.36 11.68
C THR A 15 2.56 -9.94 11.88
N ALA A 16 2.08 -9.26 12.91
CA ALA A 16 2.60 -7.98 13.38
C ALA A 16 3.75 -8.18 14.36
N GLY A 17 4.61 -7.15 14.49
CA GLY A 17 5.65 -7.13 15.53
C GLY A 17 6.84 -8.06 15.26
N VAL A 18 7.14 -8.35 14.01
CA VAL A 18 8.38 -9.06 13.65
C VAL A 18 9.58 -8.18 14.06
N PRO A 19 10.54 -8.71 14.83
CA PRO A 19 11.70 -7.93 15.23
C PRO A 19 12.45 -7.37 14.01
N PRO A 20 12.84 -6.08 14.03
CA PRO A 20 13.51 -5.46 12.88
C PRO A 20 14.76 -6.21 12.41
N LEU A 21 15.54 -6.78 13.32
CA LEU A 21 16.74 -7.53 12.97
C LEU A 21 16.41 -8.83 12.22
N ASP A 22 15.35 -9.52 12.64
CA ASP A 22 14.90 -10.73 11.98
C ASP A 22 14.39 -10.43 10.58
N MET A 23 13.68 -9.30 10.42
CA MET A 23 13.22 -8.85 9.12
C MET A 23 14.39 -8.50 8.18
N VAL A 24 15.43 -7.82 8.67
CA VAL A 24 16.65 -7.54 7.88
C VAL A 24 17.34 -8.85 7.46
N GLN A 25 17.44 -9.84 8.34
CA GLN A 25 18.02 -11.13 8.01
C GLN A 25 17.19 -11.88 6.96
N LEU A 26 15.87 -11.81 7.07
CA LEU A 26 14.96 -12.39 6.10
C LEU A 26 15.12 -11.76 4.72
N LEU A 27 15.13 -10.41 4.64
CA LEU A 27 15.31 -9.69 3.38
C LEU A 27 16.62 -10.06 2.67
N ARG A 28 17.72 -10.14 3.40
CA ARG A 28 19.01 -10.60 2.84
C ARG A 28 18.95 -12.00 2.23
N LYS A 29 18.15 -12.89 2.82
CA LYS A 29 17.96 -14.24 2.27
C LYS A 29 17.09 -14.22 1.01
N THR A 30 16.08 -13.39 0.98
CA THR A 30 15.15 -13.31 -0.14
C THR A 30 15.72 -12.59 -1.36
N GLU A 31 16.63 -11.63 -1.16
CA GLU A 31 17.41 -11.04 -2.25
C GLU A 31 18.17 -12.10 -3.07
N ALA A 32 18.77 -13.08 -2.40
CA ALA A 32 19.47 -14.18 -3.06
C ALA A 32 18.54 -15.14 -3.83
N CYS A 33 17.24 -15.11 -3.57
CA CYS A 33 16.23 -16.02 -4.15
C CYS A 33 15.24 -15.27 -5.08
N GLU A 34 15.43 -13.97 -5.30
CA GLU A 34 14.49 -13.10 -6.06
C GLU A 34 13.04 -13.20 -5.55
N THR A 35 12.88 -13.36 -4.24
CA THR A 35 11.56 -13.51 -3.60
C THR A 35 11.01 -12.15 -3.18
N LEU A 36 9.81 -11.82 -3.64
CA LEU A 36 9.09 -10.63 -3.18
C LEU A 36 8.29 -10.94 -1.91
N ILE A 37 8.57 -10.20 -0.83
CA ILE A 37 7.86 -10.35 0.45
C ILE A 37 6.85 -9.22 0.63
N ILE A 38 5.64 -9.60 1.04
CA ILE A 38 4.57 -8.70 1.44
C ILE A 38 4.44 -8.75 2.97
N GLY A 39 4.42 -7.59 3.62
CA GLY A 39 4.42 -7.51 5.08
C GLY A 39 5.81 -7.31 5.68
N PRO A 40 5.98 -7.47 6.99
CA PRO A 40 5.01 -7.98 7.98
C PRO A 40 3.86 -7.01 8.28
N ASN A 41 2.94 -7.46 9.16
CA ASN A 41 1.75 -6.73 9.54
C ASN A 41 0.89 -6.33 8.31
N SER A 42 0.58 -7.32 7.51
CA SER A 42 -0.10 -7.20 6.22
C SER A 42 -1.21 -8.24 6.08
N PRO A 43 -2.36 -7.91 5.52
CA PRO A 43 -3.36 -8.90 5.13
C PRO A 43 -3.01 -9.61 3.81
N GLY A 44 -1.87 -9.30 3.19
CA GLY A 44 -1.42 -9.95 1.98
C GLY A 44 -1.89 -9.28 0.69
N ILE A 45 -2.08 -10.09 -0.33
CA ILE A 45 -2.47 -9.68 -1.68
C ILE A 45 -3.67 -10.50 -2.17
N ILE A 46 -4.54 -9.85 -2.91
CA ILE A 46 -5.64 -10.49 -3.63
C ILE A 46 -5.69 -10.01 -5.09
N VAL A 47 -5.88 -10.96 -6.00
CA VAL A 47 -6.34 -10.75 -7.37
C VAL A 47 -7.75 -11.33 -7.42
N PRO A 48 -8.81 -10.50 -7.42
CA PRO A 48 -10.18 -10.97 -7.24
C PRO A 48 -10.57 -12.03 -8.27
N GLY A 49 -11.17 -13.11 -7.79
CA GLY A 49 -11.55 -14.25 -8.63
C GLY A 49 -10.41 -15.17 -9.09
N LYS A 50 -9.14 -14.86 -8.74
CA LYS A 50 -7.98 -15.65 -9.19
C LYS A 50 -7.11 -16.16 -8.05
N ILE A 51 -6.59 -15.26 -7.20
CA ILE A 51 -5.60 -15.59 -6.16
C ILE A 51 -5.88 -14.78 -4.91
N LEU A 52 -5.76 -15.44 -3.77
CA LEU A 52 -5.63 -14.82 -2.45
C LEU A 52 -4.40 -15.43 -1.75
N LEU A 53 -3.43 -14.58 -1.42
CA LEU A 53 -2.29 -14.95 -0.58
C LEU A 53 -2.29 -14.06 0.66
N GLY A 54 -2.87 -14.54 1.74
CA GLY A 54 -3.08 -13.81 2.98
C GLY A 54 -4.48 -14.00 3.55
N ILE A 55 -5.00 -12.97 4.22
CA ILE A 55 -6.25 -12.98 4.99
C ILE A 55 -7.23 -11.88 4.56
N GLN A 56 -7.11 -11.34 3.35
CA GLN A 56 -8.06 -10.32 2.87
C GLN A 56 -9.47 -10.92 2.72
N PRO A 57 -10.53 -10.20 3.16
CA PRO A 57 -11.91 -10.66 3.03
C PRO A 57 -12.36 -10.61 1.57
N SER A 58 -12.35 -11.76 0.90
CA SER A 58 -12.61 -11.86 -0.55
C SER A 58 -13.97 -11.33 -0.99
N GLU A 59 -14.94 -11.30 -0.08
CA GLU A 59 -16.29 -10.79 -0.30
C GLU A 59 -16.36 -9.27 -0.52
N PHE A 60 -15.28 -8.53 -0.19
CA PHE A 60 -15.20 -7.08 -0.43
C PHE A 60 -14.66 -6.73 -1.80
N TYR A 61 -14.26 -7.72 -2.59
CA TYR A 61 -13.57 -7.54 -3.85
C TYR A 61 -14.37 -8.13 -5.01
N ILE A 62 -14.39 -7.40 -6.12
CA ILE A 62 -14.87 -7.92 -7.42
C ILE A 62 -13.79 -7.70 -8.48
N PRO A 63 -13.68 -8.56 -9.50
CA PRO A 63 -12.75 -8.35 -10.61
C PRO A 63 -12.99 -7.02 -11.33
N GLY A 64 -11.91 -6.30 -11.66
CA GLY A 64 -11.96 -5.02 -12.36
C GLY A 64 -10.57 -4.49 -12.66
N SER A 65 -10.46 -3.17 -12.85
CA SER A 65 -9.22 -2.53 -13.35
C SER A 65 -8.55 -1.56 -12.37
N VAL A 66 -8.97 -1.51 -11.11
CA VAL A 66 -8.36 -0.62 -10.12
C VAL A 66 -7.30 -1.36 -9.30
N GLY A 67 -6.04 -0.97 -9.42
CA GLY A 67 -4.94 -1.44 -8.57
C GLY A 67 -4.97 -0.74 -7.21
N ILE A 68 -4.76 -1.48 -6.12
CA ILE A 68 -4.65 -0.92 -4.76
C ILE A 68 -3.29 -1.28 -4.18
N VAL A 69 -2.55 -0.27 -3.73
CA VAL A 69 -1.35 -0.45 -2.92
C VAL A 69 -1.47 0.32 -1.61
N SER A 70 -1.25 -0.36 -0.48
CA SER A 70 -1.59 0.20 0.83
C SER A 70 -0.56 -0.13 1.91
N ARG A 71 -0.40 0.77 2.87
CA ARG A 71 0.29 0.50 4.14
C ARG A 71 -0.66 0.17 5.29
N SER A 72 -1.96 0.30 5.10
CA SER A 72 -2.96 0.07 6.15
C SER A 72 -3.84 -1.12 5.80
N SER A 73 -3.87 -2.13 6.66
CA SER A 73 -4.71 -3.32 6.47
C SER A 73 -6.19 -2.98 6.40
N THR A 74 -6.69 -2.25 7.39
CA THR A 74 -8.12 -1.92 7.52
C THR A 74 -8.60 -0.97 6.44
N LEU A 75 -7.81 0.03 6.07
CA LEU A 75 -8.16 0.96 5.01
C LEU A 75 -8.11 0.31 3.62
N THR A 76 -7.28 -0.71 3.43
CA THR A 76 -7.33 -1.52 2.20
C THR A 76 -8.72 -2.13 2.00
N TYR A 77 -9.30 -2.71 3.05
CA TYR A 77 -10.64 -3.30 3.00
C TYR A 77 -11.73 -2.26 2.78
N GLU A 78 -11.65 -1.16 3.50
CA GLU A 78 -12.60 -0.04 3.39
C GLU A 78 -12.64 0.50 1.96
N VAL A 79 -11.47 0.81 1.39
CA VAL A 79 -11.37 1.32 0.02
C VAL A 79 -11.85 0.28 -0.99
N ALA A 80 -11.48 -0.99 -0.84
CA ALA A 80 -11.93 -2.04 -1.73
C ALA A 80 -13.46 -2.17 -1.71
N TRP A 81 -14.06 -2.08 -0.52
CA TRP A 81 -15.51 -2.13 -0.36
C TRP A 81 -16.22 -0.91 -0.98
N GLU A 82 -15.67 0.31 -0.79
CA GLU A 82 -16.20 1.51 -1.42
C GLU A 82 -16.16 1.44 -2.96
N LEU A 83 -15.06 0.93 -3.51
CA LEU A 83 -14.94 0.69 -4.95
C LEU A 83 -15.96 -0.35 -5.43
N THR A 84 -16.07 -1.46 -4.75
CA THR A 84 -17.01 -2.55 -5.08
C THR A 84 -18.46 -2.07 -5.04
N LYS A 85 -18.87 -1.30 -4.04
CA LYS A 85 -20.21 -0.68 -3.97
C LYS A 85 -20.46 0.27 -5.14
N ALA A 86 -19.45 0.94 -5.64
CA ALA A 86 -19.55 1.86 -6.78
C ALA A 86 -19.48 1.15 -8.15
N GLY A 87 -19.37 -0.19 -8.15
CA GLY A 87 -19.22 -1.01 -9.36
C GLY A 87 -17.83 -0.94 -10.00
N LEU A 88 -16.84 -0.44 -9.26
CA LEU A 88 -15.43 -0.40 -9.67
C LEU A 88 -14.72 -1.60 -9.04
N GLY A 89 -14.32 -2.56 -9.89
CA GLY A 89 -13.61 -3.74 -9.43
C GLY A 89 -12.10 -3.51 -9.32
N GLN A 90 -11.43 -4.44 -8.67
CA GLN A 90 -9.98 -4.38 -8.46
C GLN A 90 -9.25 -5.36 -9.38
N SER A 91 -8.11 -4.91 -9.95
CA SER A 91 -7.16 -5.77 -10.65
C SER A 91 -6.29 -6.54 -9.66
N ILE A 92 -5.57 -5.81 -8.84
CA ILE A 92 -4.69 -6.31 -7.79
C ILE A 92 -4.89 -5.42 -6.55
N SER A 93 -5.05 -6.01 -5.38
CA SER A 93 -5.02 -5.27 -4.12
C SER A 93 -3.95 -5.85 -3.20
N VAL A 94 -2.97 -5.03 -2.84
CA VAL A 94 -1.87 -5.41 -1.97
C VAL A 94 -1.74 -4.45 -0.79
N SER A 95 -1.55 -5.01 0.40
CA SER A 95 -1.10 -4.25 1.55
C SER A 95 0.36 -4.61 1.84
N ILE A 96 1.26 -3.65 1.66
CA ILE A 96 2.70 -3.88 1.82
C ILE A 96 3.15 -4.03 3.27
N GLY A 97 2.23 -3.77 4.22
CA GLY A 97 2.50 -3.87 5.64
C GLY A 97 2.73 -2.52 6.31
N SER A 98 2.53 -2.48 7.63
CA SER A 98 2.58 -1.26 8.44
C SER A 98 3.76 -1.21 9.42
N ASP A 99 4.59 -2.23 9.49
CA ASP A 99 5.77 -2.27 10.35
C ASP A 99 6.90 -1.35 9.82
N ALA A 100 7.91 -1.11 10.66
CA ALA A 100 9.02 -0.21 10.34
C ALA A 100 9.87 -0.69 9.16
N ILE A 101 10.08 -2.01 9.06
CA ILE A 101 10.79 -2.67 7.96
C ILE A 101 9.80 -3.62 7.29
N VAL A 102 9.53 -3.38 6.03
CA VAL A 102 8.62 -4.19 5.21
C VAL A 102 9.37 -4.82 4.04
N GLY A 103 8.84 -5.92 3.54
CA GLY A 103 9.49 -6.74 2.51
C GLY A 103 9.42 -6.16 1.10
N SER A 104 8.50 -5.26 0.85
CA SER A 104 8.35 -4.57 -0.44
C SER A 104 7.94 -3.11 -0.24
N SER A 105 8.23 -2.28 -1.24
CA SER A 105 8.01 -0.83 -1.19
C SER A 105 6.83 -0.38 -2.06
N PHE A 106 6.35 0.85 -1.85
CA PHE A 106 5.40 1.49 -2.76
C PHE A 106 5.94 1.55 -4.19
N LEU A 107 7.22 1.86 -4.38
CA LEU A 107 7.82 2.01 -5.70
C LEU A 107 7.74 0.71 -6.51
N GLN A 108 8.09 -0.41 -5.89
CA GLN A 108 8.01 -1.72 -6.55
C GLN A 108 6.57 -2.07 -6.96
N TRP A 109 5.59 -1.80 -6.09
CA TRP A 109 4.20 -2.11 -6.39
C TRP A 109 3.56 -1.12 -7.37
N LEU A 110 3.96 0.15 -7.34
CA LEU A 110 3.55 1.14 -8.35
C LEU A 110 4.03 0.70 -9.73
N GLN A 111 5.29 0.29 -9.87
CA GLN A 111 5.81 -0.24 -11.13
C GLN A 111 5.05 -1.49 -11.59
N ILE A 112 4.83 -2.47 -10.69
CA ILE A 112 4.06 -3.69 -11.03
C ILE A 112 2.65 -3.35 -11.51
N LEU A 113 1.96 -2.41 -10.85
CA LEU A 113 0.62 -2.00 -11.21
C LEU A 113 0.59 -1.19 -12.52
N ASP A 114 1.63 -0.42 -12.78
CA ASP A 114 1.76 0.35 -14.01
C ASP A 114 2.04 -0.56 -15.22
N GLU A 115 2.86 -1.60 -15.05
CA GLU A 115 3.15 -2.60 -16.06
C GLU A 115 2.01 -3.62 -16.28
N ASP A 116 1.09 -3.77 -15.31
CA ASP A 116 -0.02 -4.72 -15.41
C ASP A 116 -1.10 -4.26 -16.39
N GLU A 117 -1.28 -4.98 -17.48
CA GLU A 117 -2.25 -4.65 -18.55
C GLU A 117 -3.72 -4.61 -18.07
N THR A 118 -4.03 -5.27 -16.96
CA THR A 118 -5.39 -5.29 -16.40
C THR A 118 -5.68 -4.12 -15.47
N THR A 119 -4.63 -3.36 -15.07
CA THR A 119 -4.77 -2.19 -14.22
C THR A 119 -4.88 -0.91 -15.06
N GLU A 120 -5.95 -0.14 -14.90
CA GLU A 120 -6.19 1.12 -15.59
C GLU A 120 -6.00 2.35 -14.69
N ALA A 121 -6.13 2.18 -13.38
CA ALA A 121 -5.93 3.23 -12.39
C ALA A 121 -5.39 2.65 -11.08
N ILE A 122 -4.68 3.47 -10.31
CA ILE A 122 -4.04 3.05 -9.07
C ILE A 122 -4.56 3.86 -7.89
N VAL A 123 -4.86 3.19 -6.78
CA VAL A 123 -5.16 3.82 -5.49
C VAL A 123 -4.03 3.54 -4.51
N LEU A 124 -3.35 4.59 -4.05
CA LEU A 124 -2.31 4.51 -3.05
C LEU A 124 -2.85 4.94 -1.68
N ILE A 125 -2.74 4.05 -0.69
CA ILE A 125 -3.21 4.31 0.67
C ILE A 125 -2.00 4.41 1.60
N GLY A 126 -1.74 5.61 2.08
CA GLY A 126 -0.65 5.92 3.02
C GLY A 126 -1.14 6.17 4.44
N GLN A 127 -0.17 6.19 5.36
CA GLN A 127 -0.41 6.47 6.77
C GLN A 127 0.76 7.28 7.37
N PRO A 128 0.58 7.93 8.52
CA PRO A 128 1.68 8.60 9.21
C PRO A 128 2.83 7.64 9.50
N GLY A 129 4.05 8.13 9.39
CA GLY A 129 5.29 7.41 9.66
C GLY A 129 6.14 7.14 8.42
N GLY A 130 7.45 7.35 8.55
CA GLY A 130 8.41 7.20 7.45
C GLY A 130 8.23 8.21 6.32
N GLY A 131 9.03 8.08 5.27
CA GLY A 131 9.02 8.93 4.07
C GLY A 131 8.67 8.16 2.78
N SER A 132 8.07 6.97 2.91
CA SER A 132 7.79 6.12 1.75
C SER A 132 6.72 6.69 0.83
N GLU A 133 5.74 7.42 1.37
CA GLU A 133 4.69 8.06 0.61
C GLU A 133 5.19 9.30 -0.13
N GLU A 134 6.09 10.06 0.49
CA GLU A 134 6.76 11.20 -0.16
C GLU A 134 7.63 10.74 -1.35
N ALA A 135 8.39 9.67 -1.16
CA ALA A 135 9.15 9.05 -2.25
C ALA A 135 8.23 8.49 -3.35
N ALA A 136 7.08 7.91 -2.98
CA ALA A 136 6.09 7.44 -3.94
C ALA A 136 5.48 8.60 -4.74
N ALA A 137 5.18 9.74 -4.12
CA ALA A 137 4.63 10.91 -4.81
C ALA A 137 5.61 11.43 -5.89
N GLN A 138 6.90 11.47 -5.58
CA GLN A 138 7.92 11.83 -6.56
C GLN A 138 8.00 10.79 -7.70
N TYR A 139 8.07 9.51 -7.35
CA TYR A 139 8.18 8.42 -8.32
C TYR A 139 6.98 8.38 -9.28
N ILE A 140 5.77 8.59 -8.78
CA ILE A 140 4.55 8.66 -9.60
C ILE A 140 4.70 9.76 -10.67
N THR A 141 5.18 10.94 -10.29
CA THR A 141 5.33 12.06 -11.23
C THR A 141 6.38 11.80 -12.31
N GLU A 142 7.43 11.05 -11.98
CA GLU A 142 8.57 10.83 -12.87
C GLU A 142 8.40 9.59 -13.77
N THR A 143 7.60 8.61 -13.38
CA THR A 143 7.70 7.26 -13.96
C THR A 143 6.34 6.61 -14.27
N ILE A 144 5.27 6.92 -13.52
CA ILE A 144 3.99 6.23 -13.65
C ILE A 144 3.09 6.94 -14.66
N ASP A 145 2.66 6.20 -15.67
CA ASP A 145 1.79 6.72 -16.74
C ASP A 145 0.31 6.64 -16.38
N LYS A 146 -0.08 5.66 -15.55
CA LYS A 146 -1.47 5.44 -15.17
C LYS A 146 -1.95 6.47 -14.14
N PRO A 147 -3.24 6.83 -14.16
CA PRO A 147 -3.81 7.74 -13.17
C PRO A 147 -3.71 7.18 -11.76
N VAL A 148 -3.21 8.00 -10.82
CA VAL A 148 -3.07 7.63 -9.41
C VAL A 148 -3.92 8.55 -8.54
N ILE A 149 -4.65 7.97 -7.59
CA ILE A 149 -5.32 8.69 -6.49
C ILE A 149 -4.69 8.27 -5.18
N ALA A 150 -4.36 9.23 -4.33
CA ALA A 150 -3.85 8.95 -2.99
C ALA A 150 -4.94 9.14 -1.92
N TYR A 151 -4.87 8.35 -0.88
CA TYR A 151 -5.57 8.58 0.39
C TYR A 151 -4.57 8.46 1.54
N ILE A 152 -4.47 9.51 2.35
CA ILE A 152 -3.54 9.55 3.50
C ILE A 152 -4.34 9.58 4.79
N ALA A 153 -4.19 8.54 5.59
CA ALA A 153 -4.80 8.44 6.92
C ALA A 153 -4.19 9.45 7.91
N GLY A 154 -4.89 9.70 9.00
CA GLY A 154 -4.33 10.42 10.15
C GLY A 154 -4.35 11.94 10.04
N ARG A 155 -5.11 12.54 9.12
CA ARG A 155 -5.24 14.01 8.97
C ARG A 155 -5.70 14.72 10.24
N HIS A 156 -6.54 14.08 11.03
CA HIS A 156 -7.12 14.62 12.26
C HIS A 156 -6.54 13.96 13.51
N ALA A 157 -5.46 13.20 13.34
CA ALA A 157 -4.81 12.56 14.47
C ALA A 157 -4.17 13.62 15.37
N PRO A 158 -4.38 13.57 16.70
CA PRO A 158 -3.74 14.52 17.59
C PRO A 158 -2.21 14.40 17.51
N PRO A 159 -1.46 15.50 17.70
CA PRO A 159 0.00 15.43 17.72
C PRO A 159 0.46 14.37 18.71
N ALA A 160 1.41 13.57 18.29
CA ALA A 160 1.78 12.28 18.86
C ALA A 160 2.34 12.38 20.30
N ARG A 161 1.49 12.53 21.29
CA ARG A 161 1.90 12.38 22.71
C ARG A 161 1.84 10.94 23.23
N ASN A 162 1.06 10.03 22.62
CA ASN A 162 0.79 8.70 23.19
C ASN A 162 0.54 7.56 22.16
N TRP A 163 1.20 7.55 21.04
CA TRP A 163 1.04 6.49 20.01
C TRP A 163 1.79 5.19 20.33
N GLN A 164 2.23 5.02 21.57
CA GLN A 164 3.06 3.88 22.01
C GLN A 164 2.38 2.50 21.94
N GLN A 165 1.09 2.44 21.62
CA GLN A 165 0.32 1.19 21.70
C GLN A 165 0.06 0.48 20.36
N THR A 166 0.42 1.05 19.22
CA THR A 166 -0.01 0.51 17.92
C THR A 166 1.02 -0.34 17.17
N GLY A 167 2.25 -0.46 17.67
CA GLY A 167 3.30 -1.27 16.99
C GLY A 167 3.62 -0.86 15.55
N THR A 168 3.02 0.20 15.06
CA THR A 168 3.22 0.71 13.69
C THR A 168 4.38 1.71 13.63
N LEU A 169 4.89 1.97 12.42
CA LEU A 169 5.93 2.98 12.19
C LEU A 169 5.57 4.37 12.75
N ALA A 170 4.28 4.69 12.83
CA ALA A 170 3.78 5.91 13.46
C ALA A 170 4.24 6.07 14.92
N THR A 171 4.45 4.97 15.65
CA THR A 171 4.92 5.01 17.05
C THR A 171 6.42 5.31 17.19
N VAL A 172 7.20 4.90 16.19
CA VAL A 172 8.66 5.09 16.21
C VAL A 172 9.03 6.55 15.93
N ILE A 173 8.21 7.23 15.11
CA ILE A 173 8.49 8.59 14.61
C ILE A 173 7.89 9.69 15.52
N GLY A 174 7.00 9.35 16.43
CA GLY A 174 6.37 10.30 17.35
C GLY A 174 7.32 11.10 18.28
N ARG A 175 8.64 10.93 18.10
CA ARG A 175 9.68 11.73 18.75
C ARG A 175 10.21 12.88 17.91
N SER A 176 9.93 12.93 16.61
CA SER A 176 10.35 14.03 15.74
C SER A 176 9.11 14.66 15.10
N ALA A 177 8.70 15.82 15.59
CA ALA A 177 7.47 16.53 15.20
C ALA A 177 7.45 17.04 13.75
N THR A 178 8.45 16.72 12.94
CA THR A 178 8.64 17.35 11.61
C THR A 178 8.75 16.39 10.43
N PHE A 179 8.87 15.08 10.64
CA PHE A 179 9.07 14.12 9.55
C PHE A 179 8.01 13.00 9.57
N GLY A 180 7.49 12.64 8.40
CA GLY A 180 6.56 11.52 8.24
C GLY A 180 5.14 11.79 8.78
N THR A 181 4.75 13.05 8.93
CA THR A 181 3.39 13.42 9.34
C THR A 181 2.41 13.28 8.19
N ALA A 182 1.12 13.13 8.50
CA ALA A 182 0.09 13.15 7.46
C ALA A 182 0.13 14.45 6.63
N GLU A 183 0.43 15.59 7.27
CA GLU A 183 0.55 16.89 6.61
C GLU A 183 1.68 16.92 5.59
N ASN A 184 2.87 16.40 5.93
CA ASN A 184 4.00 16.34 5.02
C ASN A 184 3.69 15.45 3.80
N LYS A 185 3.05 14.30 4.03
CA LYS A 185 2.63 13.40 2.96
C LYS A 185 1.60 14.07 2.03
N LEU A 186 0.60 14.71 2.59
CA LEU A 186 -0.40 15.48 1.84
C LEU A 186 0.24 16.60 1.02
N ALA A 187 1.21 17.31 1.59
CA ALA A 187 1.96 18.35 0.90
C ALA A 187 2.76 17.79 -0.28
N ALA A 188 3.38 16.61 -0.12
CA ALA A 188 4.11 15.93 -1.19
C ALA A 188 3.19 15.55 -2.36
N PHE A 189 2.06 14.90 -2.11
CA PHE A 189 1.09 14.55 -3.15
C PHE A 189 0.49 15.79 -3.83
N LYS A 190 0.19 16.84 -3.06
CA LYS A 190 -0.30 18.11 -3.61
C LYS A 190 0.75 18.78 -4.53
N SER A 191 2.01 18.80 -4.13
CA SER A 191 3.11 19.34 -4.94
C SER A 191 3.31 18.55 -6.23
N ALA A 192 3.12 17.23 -6.17
CA ALA A 192 3.13 16.31 -7.30
C ALA A 192 1.85 16.40 -8.16
N LYS A 193 0.88 17.22 -7.79
CA LYS A 193 -0.44 17.35 -8.46
C LYS A 193 -1.24 16.04 -8.53
N ILE A 194 -0.98 15.13 -7.61
CA ILE A 194 -1.71 13.87 -7.50
C ILE A 194 -2.99 14.12 -6.70
N PRO A 195 -4.17 13.75 -7.20
CA PRO A 195 -5.42 13.87 -6.46
C PRO A 195 -5.39 13.12 -5.15
N VAL A 196 -5.84 13.76 -4.08
CA VAL A 196 -5.89 13.15 -2.75
C VAL A 196 -7.34 13.15 -2.26
N ALA A 197 -7.88 11.96 -1.99
CA ALA A 197 -9.21 11.81 -1.44
C ALA A 197 -9.27 12.25 0.04
N ASP A 198 -10.36 12.88 0.45
CA ASP A 198 -10.59 13.29 1.84
C ASP A 198 -11.12 12.14 2.70
N SER A 199 -11.78 11.17 2.07
CA SER A 199 -12.29 9.95 2.71
C SER A 199 -12.21 8.77 1.74
N PRO A 200 -12.23 7.51 2.23
CA PRO A 200 -12.33 6.33 1.36
C PRO A 200 -13.53 6.37 0.40
N SER A 201 -14.67 6.89 0.86
CA SER A 201 -15.89 6.99 0.07
C SER A 201 -15.82 7.98 -1.11
N GLN A 202 -14.86 8.91 -1.10
CA GLN A 202 -14.64 9.86 -2.19
C GLN A 202 -13.83 9.27 -3.34
N ILE A 203 -13.06 8.21 -3.10
CA ILE A 203 -12.16 7.61 -4.11
C ILE A 203 -12.90 7.19 -5.38
N PRO A 204 -14.05 6.50 -5.31
CA PRO A 204 -14.78 6.09 -6.51
C PRO A 204 -15.23 7.27 -7.39
N GLU A 205 -15.62 8.38 -6.78
CA GLU A 205 -16.03 9.59 -7.50
C GLU A 205 -14.85 10.24 -8.24
N LEU A 206 -13.69 10.33 -7.56
CA LEU A 206 -12.47 10.86 -8.17
C LEU A 206 -12.01 10.00 -9.35
N LEU A 207 -12.03 8.66 -9.24
CA LEU A 207 -11.69 7.77 -10.33
C LEU A 207 -12.61 7.95 -11.54
N LYS A 208 -13.92 8.07 -11.33
CA LYS A 208 -14.88 8.31 -12.42
C LYS A 208 -14.63 9.63 -13.13
N LYS A 209 -14.27 10.69 -12.39
CA LYS A 209 -13.93 12.00 -12.98
C LYS A 209 -12.67 11.92 -13.84
N MET A 210 -11.64 11.18 -13.39
CA MET A 210 -10.39 11.02 -14.14
C MET A 210 -10.57 10.19 -15.42
N ALA A 211 -11.46 9.21 -15.41
CA ALA A 211 -11.76 8.40 -16.59
C ALA A 211 -12.53 9.16 -17.69
N THR A 212 -13.13 10.31 -17.36
CA THR A 212 -13.91 11.14 -18.31
C THR A 212 -13.15 12.36 -18.82
N SER A 213 -11.92 12.59 -18.35
CA SER A 213 -11.06 13.73 -18.72
C SER A 213 -10.02 13.31 -19.76
#